data_45969028c410b560cebc5666840b9537
#
_entry.id   45969028c410b560cebc5666840b9537
#
_cell.length_a   1.000
_cell.length_b   1.000
_cell.length_c   1.000
_cell.angle_alpha   90.00
_cell.angle_beta   90.00
_cell.angle_gamma   90.00
#
_symmetry.space_group_name_H-M   'P 1'
#
loop_
_entity.id
_entity.type
_entity.pdbx_description
1 polymer ?
#
loop_
_entity_poly.entity_id
_entity_poly.type
_entity_poly.pdbx_seq_one_letter_code
_entity_poly.pdbx_strand_id
1 'polypeptide(L)'
;IFFICLCKLGDIALISAKKCPVLVLFGGFMIAIALRTLFIYIFLTFIMRISGKRQVGQLQVGELVTALLLSELAAFPIADQSIPLIFAVLPVTLILLLEILSACLCALFPRMKKIIEGTPSLLIVHGKLHEKALYASRLSPDELLAQLRLKDVSDLSLVDYAILEQNGQLSVILKPEKQPVTPDDLNLTPQTVGMAKSLIVCGKIDRSNLKHLNITEKALKKRLGNTKISDVLLYTVNDGGECRLILKEDKSK
;
A
#
# COMPACT_ATOMS: atom_id res chain seq x y z
N ILE A 1 7.42 -4.09 26.36
CA ILE A 1 7.99 -3.01 27.20
C ILE A 1 6.95 -1.90 27.41
N PHE A 2 6.17 -1.48 26.39
CA PHE A 2 5.16 -0.43 26.52
C PHE A 2 3.96 -0.82 27.43
N PHE A 3 3.56 -2.09 27.41
CA PHE A 3 2.43 -2.61 28.23
C PHE A 3 2.76 -2.75 29.72
N ILE A 4 4.02 -3.01 30.06
CA ILE A 4 4.47 -3.15 31.46
C ILE A 4 4.60 -1.76 32.10
N CYS A 5 4.91 -0.71 31.32
CA CYS A 5 4.96 0.66 31.81
C CYS A 5 3.56 1.23 32.15
N LEU A 6 2.53 0.83 31.39
CA LEU A 6 1.14 1.25 31.64
C LEU A 6 0.55 0.63 32.93
N CYS A 7 0.89 -0.62 33.27
CA CYS A 7 0.42 -1.26 34.50
C CYS A 7 1.01 -0.60 35.78
N LYS A 8 2.30 -0.21 35.72
CA LYS A 8 2.92 0.49 36.86
C LYS A 8 2.45 1.92 37.07
N LEU A 9 2.04 2.61 36.01
CA LEU A 9 1.42 3.96 36.09
C LEU A 9 0.00 3.90 36.71
N GLY A 10 -0.75 2.83 36.53
CA GLY A 10 -2.07 2.64 37.13
C GLY A 10 -2.03 2.56 38.65
N ASP A 11 -1.05 1.85 39.23
CA ASP A 11 -0.91 1.69 40.67
C ASP A 11 -0.45 2.98 41.35
N ILE A 12 0.41 3.77 40.73
CA ILE A 12 0.86 5.08 41.25
C ILE A 12 -0.28 6.12 41.21
N ALA A 13 -1.13 6.08 40.17
CA ALA A 13 -2.28 6.96 40.06
C ALA A 13 -3.35 6.70 41.12
N LEU A 14 -3.57 5.44 41.53
CA LEU A 14 -4.56 5.05 42.54
C LEU A 14 -4.14 5.48 43.96
N ILE A 15 -2.86 5.49 44.27
CA ILE A 15 -2.33 5.87 45.60
C ILE A 15 -2.34 7.41 45.77
N SER A 16 -2.18 8.17 44.69
CA SER A 16 -2.17 9.63 44.72
C SER A 16 -3.57 10.26 44.62
N ALA A 17 -4.58 9.51 44.15
CA ALA A 17 -5.94 10.00 43.92
C ALA A 17 -6.68 10.49 45.18
N LYS A 18 -6.24 10.06 46.38
CA LYS A 18 -6.85 10.53 47.65
C LYS A 18 -6.40 11.92 48.10
N LYS A 19 -5.39 12.56 47.46
CA LYS A 19 -4.81 13.82 47.96
C LYS A 19 -4.89 15.02 47.00
N CYS A 20 -5.32 14.86 45.73
CA CYS A 20 -5.39 16.02 44.85
C CYS A 20 -6.46 15.84 43.75
N PRO A 21 -7.62 16.52 43.82
CA PRO A 21 -8.70 16.41 42.81
C PRO A 21 -8.25 16.87 41.41
N VAL A 22 -7.26 17.75 41.32
CA VAL A 22 -6.70 18.23 40.07
C VAL A 22 -5.98 17.13 39.29
N LEU A 23 -5.28 16.20 39.97
CA LEU A 23 -4.55 15.10 39.33
C LEU A 23 -5.49 14.06 38.72
N VAL A 24 -6.66 13.84 39.37
CA VAL A 24 -7.71 12.92 38.87
C VAL A 24 -8.40 13.50 37.64
N LEU A 25 -8.67 14.81 37.64
CA LEU A 25 -9.23 15.53 36.50
C LEU A 25 -8.27 15.52 35.30
N PHE A 26 -6.97 15.73 35.52
CA PHE A 26 -5.94 15.63 34.46
C PHE A 26 -5.82 14.21 33.90
N GLY A 27 -5.86 13.19 34.76
CA GLY A 27 -5.82 11.78 34.33
C GLY A 27 -7.03 11.39 33.49
N GLY A 28 -8.25 11.81 33.90
CA GLY A 28 -9.49 11.57 33.13
C GLY A 28 -9.47 12.29 31.76
N PHE A 29 -8.96 13.51 31.72
CA PHE A 29 -8.82 14.29 30.50
C PHE A 29 -7.86 13.61 29.49
N MET A 30 -6.68 13.18 29.95
CA MET A 30 -5.69 12.49 29.11
C MET A 30 -6.19 11.13 28.59
N ILE A 31 -6.92 10.39 29.42
CA ILE A 31 -7.54 9.11 29.00
C ILE A 31 -8.61 9.35 27.94
N ALA A 32 -9.44 10.38 28.08
CA ALA A 32 -10.47 10.73 27.10
C ALA A 32 -9.85 11.08 25.73
N ILE A 33 -8.77 11.88 25.71
CA ILE A 33 -8.03 12.17 24.46
C ILE A 33 -7.48 10.87 23.86
N ALA A 34 -6.83 10.01 24.65
CA ALA A 34 -6.27 8.77 24.15
C ALA A 34 -7.32 7.84 23.54
N LEU A 35 -8.50 7.71 24.17
CA LEU A 35 -9.61 6.91 23.65
C LEU A 35 -10.18 7.50 22.37
N ARG A 36 -10.35 8.83 22.29
CA ARG A 36 -10.82 9.51 21.06
C ARG A 36 -9.85 9.31 19.93
N THR A 37 -8.55 9.48 20.18
CA THR A 37 -7.49 9.28 19.18
C THR A 37 -7.47 7.82 18.69
N LEU A 38 -7.58 6.85 19.60
CA LEU A 38 -7.64 5.45 19.25
C LEU A 38 -8.86 5.12 18.39
N PHE A 39 -10.03 5.64 18.76
CA PHE A 39 -11.27 5.45 17.99
C PHE A 39 -11.13 6.02 16.58
N ILE A 40 -10.68 7.27 16.45
CA ILE A 40 -10.51 7.94 15.16
C ILE A 40 -9.47 7.20 14.31
N TYR A 41 -8.36 6.75 14.89
CA TYR A 41 -7.34 5.97 14.19
C TYR A 41 -7.91 4.67 13.61
N ILE A 42 -8.65 3.90 14.41
CA ILE A 42 -9.29 2.66 13.96
C ILE A 42 -10.31 2.96 12.86
N PHE A 43 -11.13 3.99 13.07
CA PHE A 43 -12.16 4.41 12.12
C PHE A 43 -11.57 4.83 10.77
N LEU A 44 -10.54 5.70 10.77
CA LEU A 44 -9.85 6.11 9.54
C LEU A 44 -9.15 4.94 8.84
N THR A 45 -8.49 4.06 9.61
CA THR A 45 -7.84 2.87 9.04
C THR A 45 -8.85 1.96 8.36
N PHE A 46 -10.03 1.79 8.96
CA PHE A 46 -11.12 1.01 8.38
C PHE A 46 -11.65 1.65 7.10
N ILE A 47 -11.87 2.96 7.10
CA ILE A 47 -12.31 3.73 5.94
C ILE A 47 -11.31 3.66 4.80
N MET A 48 -10.02 3.92 5.06
CA MET A 48 -8.96 3.83 4.05
C MET A 48 -8.84 2.42 3.47
N ARG A 49 -9.16 1.39 4.24
CA ARG A 49 -9.19 0.01 3.75
C ARG A 49 -10.35 -0.27 2.78
N ILE A 50 -11.49 0.40 2.95
CA ILE A 50 -12.66 0.29 2.07
C ILE A 50 -12.41 1.04 0.75
N SER A 51 -11.76 2.21 0.79
CA SER A 51 -11.46 3.04 -0.40
C SER A 51 -10.60 2.31 -1.45
N GLY A 52 -9.88 1.26 -1.08
CA GLY A 52 -9.19 0.40 -2.04
C GLY A 52 -7.73 0.10 -1.73
N LYS A 53 -7.09 -0.68 -2.65
CA LYS A 53 -5.71 -1.17 -2.47
C LYS A 53 -4.68 -0.34 -3.25
N ARG A 54 -5.01 0.87 -3.68
CA ARG A 54 -4.07 1.71 -4.43
C ARG A 54 -2.88 2.07 -3.54
N GLN A 55 -1.69 1.91 -4.09
CA GLN A 55 -0.46 2.20 -3.35
C GLN A 55 -0.31 3.72 -3.17
N VAL A 56 0.12 4.14 -1.99
CA VAL A 56 0.32 5.56 -1.64
C VAL A 56 1.25 6.31 -2.62
N GLY A 57 2.17 5.59 -3.28
CA GLY A 57 3.08 6.16 -4.28
C GLY A 57 2.43 6.45 -5.66
N GLN A 58 1.16 6.11 -5.86
CA GLN A 58 0.43 6.32 -7.13
C GLN A 58 -0.89 7.06 -6.91
N LEU A 59 -0.97 7.87 -5.84
CA LEU A 59 -2.16 8.66 -5.54
C LEU A 59 -2.46 9.64 -6.68
N GLN A 60 -3.70 9.64 -7.11
CA GLN A 60 -4.23 10.69 -7.99
C GLN A 60 -4.44 11.98 -7.20
N VAL A 61 -4.50 13.10 -7.90
CA VAL A 61 -4.68 14.43 -7.26
C VAL A 61 -5.94 14.45 -6.37
N GLY A 62 -7.03 13.83 -6.81
CA GLY A 62 -8.27 13.72 -6.04
C GLY A 62 -8.10 12.94 -4.73
N GLU A 63 -7.40 11.82 -4.78
CA GLU A 63 -7.12 10.98 -3.60
C GLU A 63 -6.22 11.71 -2.58
N LEU A 64 -5.26 12.53 -3.06
CA LEU A 64 -4.45 13.38 -2.19
C LEU A 64 -5.30 14.43 -1.46
N VAL A 65 -6.19 15.11 -2.18
CA VAL A 65 -7.12 16.10 -1.59
C VAL A 65 -8.00 15.44 -0.55
N THR A 66 -8.55 14.26 -0.86
CA THR A 66 -9.35 13.47 0.09
C THR A 66 -8.55 13.14 1.35
N ALA A 67 -7.31 12.64 1.21
CA ALA A 67 -6.47 12.30 2.35
C ALA A 67 -6.16 13.51 3.25
N LEU A 68 -5.91 14.68 2.67
CA LEU A 68 -5.68 15.93 3.41
C LEU A 68 -6.93 16.36 4.17
N LEU A 69 -8.11 16.34 3.52
CA LEU A 69 -9.38 16.68 4.15
C LEU A 69 -9.73 15.72 5.30
N LEU A 70 -9.52 14.40 5.10
CA LEU A 70 -9.73 13.40 6.15
C LEU A 70 -8.84 13.65 7.37
N SER A 71 -7.57 13.98 7.13
CA SER A 71 -6.61 14.30 8.20
C SER A 71 -7.05 15.52 9.02
N GLU A 72 -7.48 16.58 8.36
CA GLU A 72 -7.92 17.80 9.03
C GLU A 72 -9.21 17.58 9.83
N LEU A 73 -10.23 16.96 9.21
CA LEU A 73 -11.49 16.66 9.88
C LEU A 73 -11.33 15.75 11.10
N ALA A 74 -10.39 14.83 11.05
CA ALA A 74 -10.09 13.92 12.16
C ALA A 74 -9.39 14.65 13.33
N ALA A 75 -8.64 15.70 13.05
CA ALA A 75 -7.90 16.45 14.08
C ALA A 75 -8.80 17.27 15.00
N PHE A 76 -9.93 17.80 14.51
CA PHE A 76 -10.83 18.68 15.29
C PHE A 76 -11.32 18.05 16.61
N PRO A 77 -11.95 16.87 16.65
CA PRO A 77 -12.45 16.32 17.91
C PRO A 77 -11.36 15.73 18.80
N ILE A 78 -10.14 15.61 18.30
CA ILE A 78 -8.96 15.27 19.13
C ILE A 78 -8.45 16.52 19.83
N ALA A 79 -8.36 17.65 19.12
CA ALA A 79 -7.84 18.91 19.64
C ALA A 79 -8.81 19.57 20.64
N ASP A 80 -10.12 19.50 20.36
CA ASP A 80 -11.15 20.11 21.19
C ASP A 80 -12.17 19.06 21.65
N GLN A 81 -12.20 18.79 22.97
CA GLN A 81 -13.11 17.82 23.57
C GLN A 81 -14.57 18.29 23.63
N SER A 82 -14.83 19.59 23.48
CA SER A 82 -16.21 20.11 23.41
C SER A 82 -16.92 19.69 22.13
N ILE A 83 -16.15 19.30 21.10
CA ILE A 83 -16.67 18.83 19.81
C ILE A 83 -17.00 17.34 19.90
N PRO A 84 -18.27 16.95 19.70
CA PRO A 84 -18.67 15.54 19.65
C PRO A 84 -18.01 14.82 18.47
N LEU A 85 -17.65 13.54 18.63
CA LEU A 85 -17.03 12.70 17.60
C LEU A 85 -17.86 12.61 16.30
N ILE A 86 -19.17 12.77 16.38
CA ILE A 86 -20.07 12.71 15.23
C ILE A 86 -19.75 13.80 14.19
N PHE A 87 -19.22 14.95 14.62
CA PHE A 87 -18.81 16.03 13.72
C PHE A 87 -17.59 15.69 12.87
N ALA A 88 -16.80 14.66 13.24
CA ALA A 88 -15.77 14.10 12.35
C ALA A 88 -16.31 12.91 11.56
N VAL A 89 -17.03 12.00 12.21
CA VAL A 89 -17.51 10.76 11.58
C VAL A 89 -18.42 11.04 10.38
N LEU A 90 -19.34 11.99 10.50
CA LEU A 90 -20.32 12.30 9.45
C LEU A 90 -19.66 12.84 8.18
N PRO A 91 -18.84 13.93 8.20
CA PRO A 91 -18.21 14.45 6.99
C PRO A 91 -17.18 13.48 6.42
N VAL A 92 -16.42 12.76 7.24
CA VAL A 92 -15.48 11.72 6.79
C VAL A 92 -16.21 10.63 6.01
N THR A 93 -17.36 10.15 6.53
CA THR A 93 -18.18 9.15 5.83
C THR A 93 -18.75 9.69 4.53
N LEU A 94 -19.18 10.96 4.51
CA LEU A 94 -19.68 11.60 3.29
C LEU A 94 -18.59 11.71 2.20
N ILE A 95 -17.39 12.14 2.57
CA ILE A 95 -16.25 12.21 1.63
C ILE A 95 -15.95 10.82 1.06
N LEU A 96 -15.92 9.78 1.90
CA LEU A 96 -15.74 8.40 1.44
C LEU A 96 -16.81 7.97 0.42
N LEU A 97 -18.09 8.27 0.71
CA LEU A 97 -19.18 7.96 -0.21
C LEU A 97 -19.02 8.68 -1.55
N LEU A 98 -18.62 9.96 -1.53
CA LEU A 98 -18.34 10.72 -2.74
C LEU A 98 -17.16 10.14 -3.53
N GLU A 99 -16.11 9.68 -2.86
CA GLU A 99 -14.96 9.03 -3.48
C GLU A 99 -15.37 7.72 -4.15
N ILE A 100 -16.09 6.85 -3.45
CA ILE A 100 -16.61 5.60 -4.03
C ILE A 100 -17.54 5.87 -5.21
N LEU A 101 -18.43 6.86 -5.08
CA LEU A 101 -19.33 7.25 -6.15
C LEU A 101 -18.57 7.76 -7.37
N SER A 102 -17.55 8.62 -7.17
CA SER A 102 -16.71 9.13 -8.26
C SER A 102 -15.97 7.99 -8.97
N ALA A 103 -15.40 7.04 -8.22
CA ALA A 103 -14.74 5.86 -8.78
C ALA A 103 -15.70 4.99 -9.61
N CYS A 104 -16.93 4.76 -9.10
CA CYS A 104 -17.98 4.04 -9.84
C CYS A 104 -18.38 4.77 -11.12
N LEU A 105 -18.55 6.10 -11.05
CA LEU A 105 -18.88 6.92 -12.23
C LEU A 105 -17.77 6.89 -13.28
N CYS A 106 -16.51 6.97 -12.85
CA CYS A 106 -15.35 6.85 -13.74
C CYS A 106 -15.28 5.46 -14.41
N ALA A 107 -15.63 4.40 -13.68
CA ALA A 107 -15.64 3.05 -14.22
C ALA A 107 -16.76 2.81 -15.24
N LEU A 108 -17.96 3.39 -15.00
CA LEU A 108 -19.12 3.22 -15.86
C LEU A 108 -19.14 4.18 -17.06
N PHE A 109 -18.63 5.40 -16.88
CA PHE A 109 -18.70 6.47 -17.89
C PHE A 109 -17.31 6.97 -18.28
N PRO A 110 -16.74 6.54 -19.45
CA PRO A 110 -15.41 6.97 -19.90
C PRO A 110 -15.27 8.49 -20.11
N ARG A 111 -16.39 9.20 -20.34
CA ARG A 111 -16.39 10.68 -20.46
C ARG A 111 -16.13 11.33 -19.11
N MET A 112 -16.73 10.82 -18.04
CA MET A 112 -16.52 11.30 -16.65
C MET A 112 -15.08 11.06 -16.22
N LYS A 113 -14.51 9.91 -16.57
CA LYS A 113 -13.11 9.60 -16.31
C LYS A 113 -12.16 10.65 -16.88
N LYS A 114 -12.38 11.08 -18.14
CA LYS A 114 -11.57 12.12 -18.79
C LYS A 114 -11.65 13.48 -18.09
N ILE A 115 -12.80 13.81 -17.51
CA ILE A 115 -13.00 15.09 -16.80
C ILE A 115 -12.37 15.04 -15.42
N ILE A 116 -12.55 13.95 -14.67
CA ILE A 116 -12.13 13.81 -13.25
C ILE A 116 -10.63 13.47 -13.17
N GLU A 117 -10.18 12.47 -13.91
CA GLU A 117 -8.81 11.96 -13.85
C GLU A 117 -7.89 12.61 -14.92
N GLY A 118 -8.47 13.21 -15.96
CA GLY A 118 -7.73 13.73 -17.11
C GLY A 118 -7.45 12.66 -18.17
N THR A 119 -6.54 12.98 -19.08
CA THR A 119 -6.08 12.07 -20.16
C THR A 119 -4.56 11.99 -20.16
N PRO A 120 -3.97 10.82 -20.39
CA PRO A 120 -2.53 10.70 -20.60
C PRO A 120 -2.07 11.56 -21.78
N SER A 121 -0.89 12.17 -21.68
CA SER A 121 -0.29 13.00 -22.71
C SER A 121 0.84 12.27 -23.42
N LEU A 122 0.76 12.14 -24.75
CA LEU A 122 1.80 11.55 -25.58
C LEU A 122 2.91 12.59 -25.83
N LEU A 123 4.04 12.43 -25.15
CA LEU A 123 5.19 13.35 -25.25
C LEU A 123 6.14 12.96 -26.39
N ILE A 124 6.33 11.67 -26.61
CA ILE A 124 7.11 11.13 -27.73
C ILE A 124 6.25 10.11 -28.46
N VAL A 125 6.23 10.18 -29.78
CA VAL A 125 5.51 9.25 -30.68
C VAL A 125 6.43 8.89 -31.84
N HIS A 126 6.68 7.58 -32.02
CA HIS A 126 7.62 7.06 -33.03
C HIS A 126 8.98 7.76 -33.00
N GLY A 127 9.53 7.96 -31.79
CA GLY A 127 10.81 8.60 -31.59
C GLY A 127 10.84 10.12 -31.83
N LYS A 128 9.70 10.75 -32.09
CA LYS A 128 9.60 12.20 -32.32
C LYS A 128 8.97 12.89 -31.11
N LEU A 129 9.63 13.94 -30.62
CA LEU A 129 9.13 14.75 -29.53
C LEU A 129 7.97 15.65 -29.98
N HIS A 130 6.88 15.64 -29.25
CA HIS A 130 5.70 16.49 -29.44
C HIS A 130 5.81 17.73 -28.53
N GLU A 131 6.42 18.80 -29.02
CA GLU A 131 6.63 20.04 -28.25
C GLU A 131 5.35 20.62 -27.67
N LYS A 132 4.25 20.63 -28.44
CA LYS A 132 2.96 21.15 -27.96
C LYS A 132 2.42 20.37 -26.77
N ALA A 133 2.55 19.03 -26.79
CA ALA A 133 2.12 18.18 -25.69
C ALA A 133 3.01 18.36 -24.46
N LEU A 134 4.33 18.54 -24.66
CA LEU A 134 5.28 18.79 -23.60
C LEU A 134 4.93 20.09 -22.83
N TYR A 135 4.78 21.21 -23.57
CA TYR A 135 4.44 22.49 -22.95
C TYR A 135 3.02 22.52 -22.36
N ALA A 136 2.05 21.84 -22.98
CA ALA A 136 0.70 21.70 -22.43
C ALA A 136 0.71 20.93 -21.09
N SER A 137 1.64 19.99 -20.94
CA SER A 137 1.87 19.26 -19.70
C SER A 137 2.74 20.02 -18.70
N ARG A 138 3.17 21.25 -19.03
CA ARG A 138 4.06 22.09 -18.21
C ARG A 138 5.40 21.41 -17.86
N LEU A 139 5.89 20.58 -18.77
CA LEU A 139 7.16 19.89 -18.62
C LEU A 139 8.22 20.57 -19.49
N SER A 140 9.41 20.78 -18.95
CA SER A 140 10.57 21.21 -19.72
C SER A 140 11.26 20.00 -20.41
N PRO A 141 12.03 20.20 -21.50
CA PRO A 141 12.83 19.14 -22.09
C PRO A 141 13.81 18.51 -21.11
N ASP A 142 14.42 19.30 -20.23
CA ASP A 142 15.39 18.80 -19.23
C ASP A 142 14.70 17.92 -18.16
N GLU A 143 13.48 18.27 -17.76
CA GLU A 143 12.68 17.43 -16.87
C GLU A 143 12.28 16.11 -17.53
N LEU A 144 11.91 16.14 -18.81
CA LEU A 144 11.65 14.91 -19.57
C LEU A 144 12.88 14.00 -19.59
N LEU A 145 14.07 14.55 -19.86
CA LEU A 145 15.32 13.79 -19.83
C LEU A 145 15.63 13.24 -18.42
N ALA A 146 15.33 14.01 -17.38
CA ALA A 146 15.47 13.53 -16.01
C ALA A 146 14.54 12.36 -15.70
N GLN A 147 13.27 12.46 -16.12
CA GLN A 147 12.29 11.37 -15.95
C GLN A 147 12.65 10.12 -16.77
N LEU A 148 13.22 10.25 -17.96
CA LEU A 148 13.72 9.14 -18.75
C LEU A 148 14.85 8.40 -18.04
N ARG A 149 15.80 9.14 -17.44
CA ARG A 149 16.89 8.54 -16.64
C ARG A 149 16.37 7.77 -15.42
N LEU A 150 15.29 8.24 -14.77
CA LEU A 150 14.63 7.51 -13.68
C LEU A 150 13.98 6.20 -14.14
N LYS A 151 13.79 6.02 -15.46
CA LYS A 151 13.30 4.79 -16.10
C LYS A 151 14.43 4.00 -16.77
N ASP A 152 15.68 4.23 -16.37
CA ASP A 152 16.88 3.58 -16.92
C ASP A 152 17.09 3.82 -18.41
N VAL A 153 16.54 4.91 -18.96
CA VAL A 153 16.69 5.32 -20.35
C VAL A 153 17.59 6.55 -20.41
N SER A 154 18.81 6.37 -20.91
CA SER A 154 19.83 7.42 -20.95
C SER A 154 19.71 8.35 -22.15
N ASP A 155 19.10 7.88 -23.26
CA ASP A 155 19.03 8.62 -24.51
C ASP A 155 17.61 8.60 -25.10
N LEU A 156 17.16 9.76 -25.52
CA LEU A 156 15.85 9.97 -26.15
C LEU A 156 15.73 9.19 -27.49
N SER A 157 16.86 8.96 -28.18
CA SER A 157 16.90 8.19 -29.43
C SER A 157 16.48 6.72 -29.27
N LEU A 158 16.51 6.17 -28.06
CA LEU A 158 16.11 4.81 -27.73
C LEU A 158 14.60 4.65 -27.58
N VAL A 159 13.87 5.78 -27.39
CA VAL A 159 12.45 5.80 -27.07
C VAL A 159 11.61 5.77 -28.34
N ASP A 160 10.60 4.90 -28.38
CA ASP A 160 9.55 4.94 -29.40
C ASP A 160 8.35 5.76 -28.89
N TYR A 161 7.84 5.45 -27.69
CA TYR A 161 6.77 6.22 -27.05
C TYR A 161 7.15 6.64 -25.63
N ALA A 162 6.82 7.88 -25.29
CA ALA A 162 6.82 8.37 -23.92
C ALA A 162 5.47 8.99 -23.61
N ILE A 163 4.81 8.50 -22.58
CA ILE A 163 3.45 8.85 -22.18
C ILE A 163 3.50 9.39 -20.76
N LEU A 164 3.08 10.63 -20.57
CA LEU A 164 2.86 11.19 -19.25
C LEU A 164 1.49 10.73 -18.76
N GLU A 165 1.48 9.88 -17.75
CA GLU A 165 0.28 9.31 -17.15
C GLU A 165 -0.47 10.35 -16.29
N GLN A 166 -1.71 10.04 -15.93
CA GLN A 166 -2.57 10.91 -15.13
C GLN A 166 -2.03 11.18 -13.71
N ASN A 167 -1.24 10.25 -13.17
CA ASN A 167 -0.57 10.39 -11.87
C ASN A 167 0.77 11.14 -11.95
N GLY A 168 1.12 11.71 -13.11
CA GLY A 168 2.38 12.42 -13.33
C GLY A 168 3.61 11.54 -13.56
N GLN A 169 3.45 10.21 -13.63
CA GLN A 169 4.54 9.30 -13.96
C GLN A 169 4.73 9.19 -15.46
N LEU A 170 5.99 8.98 -15.89
CA LEU A 170 6.31 8.74 -17.27
C LEU A 170 6.34 7.23 -17.56
N SER A 171 5.52 6.79 -18.52
CA SER A 171 5.59 5.46 -19.12
C SER A 171 6.43 5.52 -20.39
N VAL A 172 7.42 4.63 -20.51
CA VAL A 172 8.36 4.64 -21.63
C VAL A 172 8.33 3.29 -22.34
N ILE A 173 8.21 3.34 -23.68
CA ILE A 173 8.31 2.18 -24.56
C ILE A 173 9.52 2.41 -25.46
N LEU A 174 10.47 1.49 -25.37
CA LEU A 174 11.68 1.53 -26.20
C LEU A 174 11.35 1.07 -27.63
N LYS A 175 12.18 1.52 -28.59
CA LYS A 175 12.13 1.02 -29.97
C LYS A 175 12.35 -0.49 -29.98
N PRO A 176 11.71 -1.25 -30.89
CA PRO A 176 11.81 -2.71 -30.94
C PRO A 176 13.24 -3.23 -30.92
N GLU A 177 14.13 -2.59 -31.69
CA GLU A 177 15.55 -2.96 -31.78
C GLU A 177 16.40 -2.60 -30.55
N LYS A 178 15.81 -1.90 -29.58
CA LYS A 178 16.43 -1.47 -28.32
C LYS A 178 15.79 -2.10 -27.08
N GLN A 179 14.80 -2.96 -27.30
CA GLN A 179 14.20 -3.74 -26.22
C GLN A 179 15.15 -4.86 -25.76
N PRO A 180 15.10 -5.28 -24.49
CA PRO A 180 15.82 -6.45 -24.02
C PRO A 180 15.42 -7.68 -24.82
N VAL A 181 16.42 -8.50 -25.18
CA VAL A 181 16.19 -9.77 -25.87
C VAL A 181 15.40 -10.71 -24.96
N THR A 182 14.32 -11.25 -25.48
CA THR A 182 13.47 -12.22 -24.76
C THR A 182 13.87 -13.66 -25.11
N PRO A 183 13.52 -14.66 -24.27
CA PRO A 183 13.70 -16.06 -24.62
C PRO A 183 13.02 -16.45 -25.93
N ASP A 184 11.91 -15.80 -26.28
CA ASP A 184 11.17 -16.05 -27.53
C ASP A 184 11.97 -15.60 -28.75
N ASP A 185 12.66 -14.45 -28.67
CA ASP A 185 13.57 -13.96 -29.73
C ASP A 185 14.73 -14.93 -30.00
N LEU A 186 15.11 -15.71 -28.99
CA LEU A 186 16.18 -16.70 -29.06
C LEU A 186 15.65 -18.11 -29.34
N ASN A 187 14.34 -18.29 -29.59
CA ASN A 187 13.66 -19.57 -29.72
C ASN A 187 13.93 -20.53 -28.54
N LEU A 188 14.10 -19.98 -27.34
CA LEU A 188 14.27 -20.74 -26.12
C LEU A 188 12.91 -20.97 -25.45
N THR A 189 12.68 -22.19 -24.99
CA THR A 189 11.51 -22.51 -24.16
C THR A 189 11.90 -22.42 -22.68
N PRO A 190 11.61 -21.31 -21.98
CA PRO A 190 11.93 -21.19 -20.57
C PRO A 190 11.09 -22.16 -19.74
N GLN A 191 11.71 -22.77 -18.75
CA GLN A 191 10.95 -23.53 -17.75
C GLN A 191 10.13 -22.55 -16.90
N THR A 192 8.83 -22.74 -16.87
CA THR A 192 7.93 -21.97 -16.02
C THR A 192 8.08 -22.44 -14.58
N VAL A 193 8.80 -21.68 -13.77
CA VAL A 193 9.01 -21.98 -12.34
C VAL A 193 7.72 -21.75 -11.53
N GLY A 194 6.79 -20.96 -12.08
CA GLY A 194 5.54 -20.61 -11.41
C GLY A 194 5.72 -19.74 -10.16
N MET A 195 4.62 -19.45 -9.49
CA MET A 195 4.63 -18.59 -8.30
C MET A 195 4.88 -19.42 -7.03
N ALA A 196 5.87 -19.04 -6.23
CA ALA A 196 6.11 -19.66 -4.94
C ALA A 196 5.02 -19.25 -3.93
N LYS A 197 4.29 -20.25 -3.40
CA LYS A 197 3.25 -20.06 -2.36
C LYS A 197 3.77 -20.54 -1.02
N SER A 198 3.60 -19.73 0.02
CA SER A 198 4.01 -20.08 1.37
C SER A 198 3.04 -21.07 2.00
N LEU A 199 3.53 -22.22 2.47
CA LEU A 199 2.75 -23.22 3.20
C LEU A 199 2.96 -23.15 4.71
N ILE A 200 4.15 -22.68 5.15
CA ILE A 200 4.44 -22.42 6.56
C ILE A 200 5.11 -21.06 6.65
N VAL A 201 4.64 -20.23 7.57
CA VAL A 201 5.22 -18.92 7.91
C VAL A 201 5.37 -18.83 9.44
N CYS A 202 6.58 -18.58 9.91
CA CYS A 202 6.90 -18.43 11.33
C CYS A 202 6.38 -19.58 12.23
N GLY A 203 6.41 -20.82 11.74
CA GLY A 203 5.94 -22.00 12.47
C GLY A 203 4.43 -22.20 12.45
N LYS A 204 3.69 -21.45 11.62
CA LYS A 204 2.24 -21.60 11.44
C LYS A 204 1.93 -22.04 10.02
N ILE A 205 1.03 -23.01 9.90
CA ILE A 205 0.58 -23.54 8.60
C ILE A 205 -0.44 -22.58 7.99
N ASP A 206 -0.24 -22.20 6.73
CA ASP A 206 -1.23 -21.47 5.94
C ASP A 206 -2.19 -22.48 5.27
N ARG A 207 -3.35 -22.67 5.91
CA ARG A 207 -4.38 -23.61 5.42
C ARG A 207 -5.04 -23.17 4.13
N SER A 208 -5.04 -21.86 3.83
CA SER A 208 -5.59 -21.35 2.58
C SER A 208 -4.75 -21.80 1.39
N ASN A 209 -3.43 -21.61 1.49
CA ASN A 209 -2.50 -22.01 0.44
C ASN A 209 -2.40 -23.53 0.29
N LEU A 210 -2.54 -24.30 1.39
CA LEU A 210 -2.64 -25.77 1.33
C LEU A 210 -3.83 -26.22 0.49
N LYS A 211 -5.00 -25.62 0.69
CA LYS A 211 -6.21 -25.92 -0.09
C LYS A 211 -6.04 -25.57 -1.57
N HIS A 212 -5.45 -24.41 -1.87
CA HIS A 212 -5.19 -23.96 -3.25
C HIS A 212 -4.26 -24.90 -4.03
N LEU A 213 -3.30 -25.51 -3.33
CA LEU A 213 -2.35 -26.45 -3.94
C LEU A 213 -2.79 -27.92 -3.84
N ASN A 214 -3.97 -28.18 -3.27
CA ASN A 214 -4.47 -29.55 -3.01
C ASN A 214 -3.48 -30.40 -2.20
N ILE A 215 -2.71 -29.78 -1.28
CA ILE A 215 -1.75 -30.45 -0.41
C ILE A 215 -2.40 -30.68 0.96
N THR A 216 -2.39 -31.92 1.42
CA THR A 216 -2.89 -32.25 2.76
C THR A 216 -1.83 -31.95 3.81
N GLU A 217 -2.27 -31.63 5.06
CA GLU A 217 -1.33 -31.42 6.18
C GLU A 217 -0.43 -32.66 6.44
N LYS A 218 -0.95 -33.87 6.16
CA LYS A 218 -0.17 -35.13 6.26
C LYS A 218 0.96 -35.17 5.21
N ALA A 219 0.66 -34.77 3.97
CA ALA A 219 1.65 -34.70 2.90
C ALA A 219 2.71 -33.62 3.19
N LEU A 220 2.30 -32.47 3.74
CA LEU A 220 3.22 -31.43 4.17
C LEU A 220 4.19 -31.93 5.25
N LYS A 221 3.67 -32.60 6.30
CA LYS A 221 4.50 -33.18 7.36
C LYS A 221 5.46 -34.25 6.82
N LYS A 222 5.02 -35.06 5.85
CA LYS A 222 5.90 -36.05 5.19
C LYS A 222 7.04 -35.39 4.42
N ARG A 223 6.78 -34.23 3.76
CA ARG A 223 7.82 -33.46 3.04
C ARG A 223 8.81 -32.78 3.98
N LEU A 224 8.39 -32.39 5.20
CA LEU A 224 9.27 -31.80 6.21
C LEU A 224 10.18 -32.81 6.90
N GLY A 225 9.88 -34.12 6.80
CA GLY A 225 10.64 -35.18 7.47
C GLY A 225 10.67 -34.98 9.00
N ASN A 226 11.87 -34.92 9.56
CA ASN A 226 12.07 -34.77 11.01
C ASN A 226 12.00 -33.32 11.51
N THR A 227 11.81 -32.33 10.62
CA THR A 227 11.77 -30.92 10.99
C THR A 227 10.45 -30.57 11.66
N LYS A 228 10.50 -30.01 12.88
CA LYS A 228 9.29 -29.54 13.57
C LYS A 228 8.77 -28.29 12.89
N ILE A 229 7.45 -28.18 12.73
CA ILE A 229 6.80 -27.02 12.12
C ILE A 229 7.13 -25.72 12.87
N SER A 230 7.30 -25.80 14.21
CA SER A 230 7.71 -24.68 15.07
C SER A 230 9.03 -24.03 14.65
N ASP A 231 9.95 -24.84 14.13
CA ASP A 231 11.33 -24.43 13.82
C ASP A 231 11.47 -23.89 12.39
N VAL A 232 10.40 -24.00 11.60
CA VAL A 232 10.34 -23.46 10.24
C VAL A 232 10.04 -21.99 10.28
N LEU A 233 10.92 -21.17 9.67
CA LEU A 233 10.67 -19.76 9.42
C LEU A 233 9.77 -19.60 8.20
N LEU A 234 10.14 -20.23 7.09
CA LEU A 234 9.40 -20.16 5.83
C LEU A 234 9.51 -21.50 5.08
N TYR A 235 8.40 -22.00 4.60
CA TYR A 235 8.35 -23.12 3.66
C TYR A 235 7.48 -22.76 2.47
N THR A 236 8.06 -22.73 1.29
CA THR A 236 7.36 -22.38 0.04
C THR A 236 7.40 -23.53 -0.93
N VAL A 237 6.38 -23.61 -1.77
CA VAL A 237 6.28 -24.53 -2.90
C VAL A 237 5.85 -23.74 -4.12
N ASN A 238 6.54 -23.89 -5.25
CA ASN A 238 6.11 -23.31 -6.52
C ASN A 238 5.18 -24.23 -7.29
N ASP A 239 4.58 -23.72 -8.36
CA ASP A 239 3.65 -24.52 -9.19
C ASP A 239 4.37 -25.70 -9.91
N GLY A 240 5.70 -25.65 -10.06
CA GLY A 240 6.55 -26.74 -10.56
C GLY A 240 6.84 -27.83 -9.52
N GLY A 241 6.38 -27.66 -8.26
CA GLY A 241 6.60 -28.61 -7.17
C GLY A 241 7.94 -28.47 -6.44
N GLU A 242 8.78 -27.51 -6.81
CA GLU A 242 10.02 -27.21 -6.09
C GLU A 242 9.72 -26.59 -4.73
N CYS A 243 10.41 -27.08 -3.71
CA CYS A 243 10.20 -26.68 -2.33
C CYS A 243 11.42 -25.93 -1.82
N ARG A 244 11.20 -24.85 -1.09
CA ARG A 244 12.26 -24.13 -0.37
C ARG A 244 11.93 -24.09 1.12
N LEU A 245 12.84 -24.61 1.94
CA LEU A 245 12.74 -24.64 3.39
C LEU A 245 13.77 -23.68 3.99
N ILE A 246 13.33 -22.79 4.85
CA ILE A 246 14.15 -21.89 5.64
C ILE A 246 13.79 -22.12 7.10
N LEU A 247 14.77 -22.47 7.92
CA LEU A 247 14.61 -22.68 9.36
C LEU A 247 14.80 -21.35 10.10
N LYS A 248 14.25 -21.28 11.30
CA LYS A 248 14.54 -20.19 12.23
C LYS A 248 15.99 -20.30 12.70
N GLU A 249 16.67 -19.17 12.82
CA GLU A 249 17.98 -19.13 13.47
C GLU A 249 17.85 -19.59 14.92
N ASP A 250 18.78 -20.44 15.34
CA ASP A 250 18.81 -20.92 16.72
C ASP A 250 19.08 -19.73 17.66
N LYS A 251 18.17 -19.47 18.60
CA LYS A 251 18.31 -18.36 19.57
C LYS A 251 19.32 -18.70 20.69
N SER A 252 20.28 -19.59 20.43
CA SER A 252 21.33 -19.90 21.40
C SER A 252 22.57 -19.07 21.08
N LYS A 253 22.54 -17.79 21.44
CA LYS A 253 23.72 -17.02 21.89
C LYS A 253 23.28 -15.87 22.79
#